data_58834324d937dac12ae388bc831e9ecf
#
_entry.id   58834324d937dac12ae388bc831e9ecf
#
_cell.length_a   1.000
_cell.length_b   1.000
_cell.length_c   1.000
_cell.angle_alpha   90.00
_cell.angle_beta   90.00
_cell.angle_gamma   90.00
#
_symmetry.space_group_name_H-M   'P 1'
#
loop_
_entity.id
_entity.type
_entity.pdbx_description
1 polymer ?
#
loop_
_entity_poly.entity_id
_entity_poly.type
_entity_poly.pdbx_seq_one_letter_code
_entity_poly.pdbx_strand_id
1 'polypeptide(L)'
;VTILSAQELVLPAASLGPENPLAPLRTQREPHVVENIAEVPAELRENIEYGRLHSPLPCLNQDGYDRALVETSLPALVLENDHLRATVLPSLGGRLYSIVHKATDQELLYRNPVFQPANLALRNAWFAGGVEWNVGSTGHWTGTCAPMHAARVEGPDGTPTLRLWELERTRNLVTQLDFWLPADSEFLYVGVRLQNPSDVEVPAYWWSNIAVAQTPESRVLVPADQAWRFGYGSRLDLIDVDTDLTYPMRHPRAVDYFFEPMSEERSWIASVDGSGAGLVQASTERLQGRKLFVWGQGDGGRRWQEWLSPGLEGDGYAEIQAGLARTQMEHLKLPARTEWRWMEAYGRLSMDAGAAHSEDWKTARSAGAAALGRVLDGLGDREAAWVGVVDAPPVERLAVGSGWGALELARTRWAVSAGTPFDDDTMTARERAWLPLLERRLPAVDGVPDGTLVAWGELLEAAEDNWLVSYHRGVARHYYGDVDGAIEAWKRSGDNPWALRNLGLVTGDLSYYERAVELLPGLVPLVVEAVAAALDSDVVRAERLLEHAPDDPRIQLLRVRHALETGDPAAAHDLLAAGIQLATVREGANPLRHYWVAAEEALGTARPVPPQYQFGMGGI
;
A
#
# COMPACT_ATOMS: atom_id res chain seq x y z
N VAL A 1 0.91 -31.45 15.02
CA VAL A 1 1.16 -30.38 16.04
C VAL A 1 1.52 -29.10 15.30
N THR A 2 0.93 -27.96 15.74
CA THR A 2 1.30 -26.64 15.20
C THR A 2 2.39 -25.99 16.04
N ILE A 3 3.38 -25.43 15.36
CA ILE A 3 4.51 -24.72 15.98
C ILE A 3 4.51 -23.27 15.46
N LEU A 4 4.64 -22.31 16.38
CA LEU A 4 4.94 -20.91 16.08
C LEU A 4 6.36 -20.62 16.54
N SER A 5 7.22 -20.20 15.62
CA SER A 5 8.64 -19.92 15.90
C SER A 5 9.10 -18.60 15.28
N ALA A 6 10.04 -17.91 15.96
CA ALA A 6 10.77 -16.80 15.41
C ALA A 6 11.98 -17.31 14.62
N GLN A 7 12.20 -16.80 13.43
CA GLN A 7 13.27 -17.17 12.52
C GLN A 7 13.83 -15.92 11.83
N GLU A 8 14.91 -16.10 11.08
CA GLU A 8 15.52 -15.07 10.23
C GLU A 8 15.30 -15.45 8.77
N LEU A 9 14.78 -14.51 7.98
CA LEU A 9 14.72 -14.60 6.52
C LEU A 9 15.85 -13.77 5.94
N VAL A 10 16.78 -14.42 5.25
CA VAL A 10 17.90 -13.76 4.57
C VAL A 10 17.59 -13.63 3.09
N LEU A 11 17.60 -12.40 2.56
CA LEU A 11 17.41 -12.10 1.14
C LEU A 11 18.11 -10.79 0.76
N PRO A 12 18.39 -10.58 -0.54
CA PRO A 12 18.85 -9.28 -1.01
C PRO A 12 17.76 -8.22 -0.78
N ALA A 13 18.12 -7.12 -0.14
CA ALA A 13 17.18 -6.05 0.21
C ALA A 13 17.77 -4.68 -0.05
N ALA A 14 16.97 -3.77 -0.59
CA ALA A 14 17.28 -2.35 -0.59
C ALA A 14 16.81 -1.72 0.72
N SER A 15 17.55 -0.70 1.18
CA SER A 15 17.14 0.08 2.34
C SER A 15 15.87 0.88 2.03
N LEU A 16 14.95 1.00 2.98
CA LEU A 16 13.85 1.96 2.89
C LEU A 16 14.33 3.41 2.89
N GLY A 17 15.54 3.66 3.38
CA GLY A 17 16.06 5.01 3.57
C GLY A 17 15.27 5.82 4.62
N PRO A 18 15.55 7.11 4.75
CA PRO A 18 14.83 7.98 5.65
C PRO A 18 13.43 8.32 5.13
N GLU A 19 12.49 8.56 6.04
CA GLU A 19 11.21 9.19 5.68
C GLU A 19 11.46 10.61 5.13
N ASN A 20 10.59 11.05 4.22
CA ASN A 20 10.60 12.41 3.74
C ASN A 20 10.06 13.34 4.85
N PRO A 21 10.85 14.28 5.36
CA PRO A 21 10.42 15.13 6.47
C PRO A 21 9.42 16.22 6.08
N LEU A 22 9.17 16.41 4.77
CA LEU A 22 8.19 17.37 4.28
C LEU A 22 6.77 16.83 4.47
N ALA A 23 5.92 17.60 5.14
CA ALA A 23 4.52 17.20 5.32
C ALA A 23 3.82 17.00 3.98
N PRO A 24 3.20 15.84 3.73
CA PRO A 24 2.47 15.57 2.49
C PRO A 24 1.11 16.27 2.52
N LEU A 25 1.07 17.58 2.31
CA LEU A 25 -0.13 18.41 2.36
C LEU A 25 -1.15 18.04 1.28
N ARG A 26 -0.69 17.43 0.19
CA ARG A 26 -1.53 16.89 -0.88
C ARG A 26 -1.12 15.46 -1.16
N THR A 27 -2.06 14.63 -1.56
CA THR A 27 -1.73 13.30 -2.07
C THR A 27 -1.00 13.45 -3.41
N GLN A 28 0.08 12.70 -3.57
CA GLN A 28 0.78 12.61 -4.86
C GLN A 28 0.04 11.70 -5.85
N ARG A 29 -0.88 10.88 -5.36
CA ARG A 29 -1.80 10.07 -6.16
C ARG A 29 -3.16 10.73 -6.14
N GLU A 30 -3.67 11.07 -7.33
CA GLU A 30 -5.10 11.27 -7.47
C GLU A 30 -5.79 9.97 -7.03
N PRO A 31 -6.81 10.03 -6.15
CA PRO A 31 -7.64 8.87 -5.90
C PRO A 31 -8.17 8.36 -7.24
N HIS A 32 -8.37 7.06 -7.37
CA HIS A 32 -8.89 6.47 -8.61
C HIS A 32 -10.17 7.19 -9.03
N VAL A 33 -10.02 8.06 -10.01
CA VAL A 33 -11.16 8.82 -10.57
C VAL A 33 -11.93 7.91 -11.51
N VAL A 34 -13.22 7.78 -11.28
CA VAL A 34 -14.12 7.06 -12.19
C VAL A 34 -14.79 8.08 -13.09
N GLU A 35 -14.35 8.17 -14.35
CA GLU A 35 -14.84 9.19 -15.29
C GLU A 35 -16.32 8.99 -15.63
N ASN A 36 -16.78 7.76 -15.73
CA ASN A 36 -18.18 7.42 -16.00
C ASN A 36 -19.01 7.22 -14.71
N ILE A 37 -18.71 7.92 -13.64
CA ILE A 37 -19.37 7.76 -12.34
C ILE A 37 -20.90 7.89 -12.40
N ALA A 38 -21.42 8.69 -13.32
CA ALA A 38 -22.85 8.86 -13.52
C ALA A 38 -23.56 7.61 -14.09
N GLU A 39 -22.82 6.72 -14.76
CA GLU A 39 -23.31 5.47 -15.35
C GLU A 39 -23.30 4.32 -14.33
N VAL A 40 -22.59 4.51 -13.22
CA VAL A 40 -22.43 3.50 -12.16
C VAL A 40 -23.68 3.47 -11.26
N PRO A 41 -24.15 2.30 -10.78
CA PRO A 41 -25.26 2.20 -9.83
C PRO A 41 -25.13 3.13 -8.63
N ALA A 42 -26.25 3.69 -8.16
CA ALA A 42 -26.26 4.74 -7.15
C ALA A 42 -25.56 4.31 -5.84
N GLU A 43 -25.79 3.08 -5.38
CA GLU A 43 -25.14 2.54 -4.17
C GLU A 43 -23.61 2.49 -4.32
N LEU A 44 -23.13 1.98 -5.45
CA LEU A 44 -21.69 1.91 -5.75
C LEU A 44 -21.09 3.32 -5.81
N ARG A 45 -21.78 4.25 -6.47
CA ARG A 45 -21.37 5.66 -6.59
C ARG A 45 -21.27 6.34 -5.22
N GLU A 46 -22.26 6.15 -4.33
CA GLU A 46 -22.21 6.72 -2.98
C GLU A 46 -20.97 6.26 -2.22
N ASN A 47 -20.63 4.96 -2.27
CA ASN A 47 -19.46 4.40 -1.63
C ASN A 47 -18.15 4.88 -2.27
N ILE A 48 -18.12 5.12 -3.60
CA ILE A 48 -16.94 5.65 -4.31
C ILE A 48 -16.67 7.11 -3.93
N GLU A 49 -17.72 7.90 -3.76
CA GLU A 49 -17.60 9.32 -3.38
C GLU A 49 -17.32 9.51 -1.88
N TYR A 50 -17.71 8.54 -1.05
CA TYR A 50 -17.50 8.57 0.38
C TYR A 50 -16.04 8.27 0.76
N GLY A 51 -15.53 8.95 1.75
CA GLY A 51 -14.29 8.60 2.44
C GLY A 51 -13.00 8.77 1.63
N ARG A 52 -13.01 9.52 0.54
CA ARG A 52 -11.78 9.80 -0.25
C ARG A 52 -10.71 10.43 0.62
N LEU A 53 -9.47 10.00 0.43
CA LEU A 53 -8.31 10.50 1.15
C LEU A 53 -7.63 11.62 0.33
N HIS A 54 -7.45 12.79 0.95
CA HIS A 54 -6.81 13.95 0.29
C HIS A 54 -5.31 14.04 0.55
N SER A 55 -4.82 13.35 1.59
CA SER A 55 -3.44 13.32 2.01
C SER A 55 -3.17 12.04 2.80
N PRO A 56 -1.96 11.47 2.76
CA PRO A 56 -1.57 10.36 3.62
C PRO A 56 -1.33 10.78 5.08
N LEU A 57 -1.48 12.07 5.42
CA LEU A 57 -1.36 12.55 6.80
C LEU A 57 -2.26 11.74 7.76
N PRO A 58 -1.77 11.40 8.96
CA PRO A 58 -0.54 11.87 9.61
C PRO A 58 0.73 11.07 9.28
N CYS A 59 0.76 10.28 8.21
CA CYS A 59 1.95 9.55 7.79
C CYS A 59 2.82 10.41 6.86
N LEU A 60 4.14 10.39 7.08
CA LEU A 60 5.09 11.00 6.15
C LEU A 60 5.33 10.09 4.94
N ASN A 61 5.72 10.67 3.80
CA ASN A 61 6.13 9.88 2.64
C ASN A 61 7.40 9.09 2.94
N GLN A 62 7.51 7.91 2.34
CA GLN A 62 8.67 7.03 2.42
C GLN A 62 9.23 6.87 1.00
N ASP A 63 10.08 7.78 0.59
CA ASP A 63 10.66 7.85 -0.76
C ASP A 63 12.18 8.02 -0.77
N GLY A 64 12.83 7.72 0.37
CA GLY A 64 14.28 7.79 0.54
C GLY A 64 15.04 6.52 0.13
N TYR A 65 14.37 5.51 -0.41
CA TYR A 65 15.00 4.26 -0.82
C TYR A 65 15.75 4.39 -2.15
N ASP A 66 16.70 3.48 -2.33
CA ASP A 66 17.45 3.30 -3.58
C ASP A 66 17.19 1.90 -4.18
N ARG A 67 18.08 1.45 -5.04
CA ARG A 67 18.01 0.13 -5.68
C ARG A 67 19.25 -0.73 -5.41
N ALA A 68 20.03 -0.35 -4.41
CA ALA A 68 21.20 -1.10 -3.98
C ALA A 68 20.77 -2.27 -3.10
N LEU A 69 20.83 -3.48 -3.65
CA LEU A 69 20.49 -4.70 -2.93
C LEU A 69 21.68 -5.20 -2.14
N VAL A 70 21.48 -5.42 -0.84
CA VAL A 70 22.47 -5.98 0.08
C VAL A 70 21.83 -7.16 0.81
N GLU A 71 22.58 -8.26 0.97
CA GLU A 71 22.09 -9.39 1.76
C GLU A 71 21.72 -8.92 3.16
N THR A 72 20.46 -9.11 3.53
CA THR A 72 19.86 -8.57 4.75
C THR A 72 19.04 -9.66 5.44
N SER A 73 19.16 -9.73 6.76
CA SER A 73 18.34 -10.58 7.60
C SER A 73 17.11 -9.82 8.09
N LEU A 74 15.92 -10.39 7.81
CA LEU A 74 14.64 -9.86 8.26
C LEU A 74 14.01 -10.78 9.29
N PRO A 75 13.49 -10.26 10.43
CA PRO A 75 12.73 -11.06 11.39
C PRO A 75 11.52 -11.71 10.71
N ALA A 76 11.35 -12.99 10.88
CA ALA A 76 10.25 -13.78 10.36
C ALA A 76 9.56 -14.58 11.46
N LEU A 77 8.24 -14.66 11.40
CA LEU A 77 7.42 -15.48 12.28
C LEU A 77 6.82 -16.62 11.46
N VAL A 78 7.09 -17.85 11.86
CA VAL A 78 6.72 -19.05 11.10
C VAL A 78 5.70 -19.87 11.87
N LEU A 79 4.54 -20.09 11.24
CA LEU A 79 3.54 -21.09 11.66
C LEU A 79 3.69 -22.34 10.81
N GLU A 80 3.83 -23.48 11.44
CA GLU A 80 4.03 -24.76 10.73
C GLU A 80 3.29 -25.89 11.41
N ASN A 81 2.60 -26.71 10.59
CA ASN A 81 2.06 -28.01 10.96
C ASN A 81 2.59 -29.11 10.01
N ASP A 82 1.96 -30.28 9.98
CA ASP A 82 2.37 -31.37 9.09
C ASP A 82 2.06 -31.10 7.62
N HIS A 83 1.16 -30.15 7.31
CA HIS A 83 0.67 -29.86 5.96
C HIS A 83 1.22 -28.56 5.37
N LEU A 84 1.28 -27.51 6.18
CA LEU A 84 1.65 -26.15 5.73
C LEU A 84 2.78 -25.55 6.56
N ARG A 85 3.54 -24.71 5.88
CA ARG A 85 4.47 -23.77 6.52
C ARG A 85 4.19 -22.36 6.00
N ALA A 86 3.78 -21.46 6.89
CA ALA A 86 3.46 -20.06 6.60
C ALA A 86 4.49 -19.14 7.25
N THR A 87 5.04 -18.19 6.48
CA THR A 87 6.04 -17.23 6.92
C THR A 87 5.49 -15.82 6.88
N VAL A 88 5.52 -15.11 8.01
CA VAL A 88 5.02 -13.75 8.18
C VAL A 88 6.15 -12.79 8.53
N LEU A 89 6.19 -11.62 7.90
CA LEU A 89 7.19 -10.57 8.14
C LEU A 89 6.56 -9.43 8.95
N PRO A 90 6.71 -9.42 10.29
CA PRO A 90 6.09 -8.41 11.14
C PRO A 90 6.65 -7.00 10.91
N SER A 91 7.89 -6.86 10.45
CA SER A 91 8.54 -5.58 10.15
C SER A 91 8.08 -4.93 8.85
N LEU A 92 7.35 -5.66 8.00
CA LEU A 92 6.91 -5.23 6.67
C LEU A 92 5.39 -5.36 6.51
N GLY A 93 4.64 -4.64 7.33
CA GLY A 93 3.18 -4.59 7.28
C GLY A 93 2.49 -5.91 7.63
N GLY A 94 3.18 -6.80 8.35
CA GLY A 94 2.65 -8.14 8.64
C GLY A 94 2.48 -9.01 7.40
N ARG A 95 3.29 -8.78 6.35
CA ARG A 95 3.22 -9.50 5.07
C ARG A 95 3.27 -11.01 5.28
N LEU A 96 2.23 -11.73 4.83
CA LEU A 96 2.30 -13.19 4.68
C LEU A 96 3.14 -13.48 3.43
N TYR A 97 4.43 -13.74 3.65
CA TYR A 97 5.44 -13.78 2.59
C TYR A 97 5.44 -15.09 1.81
N SER A 98 5.13 -16.20 2.47
CA SER A 98 5.21 -17.55 1.91
C SER A 98 4.18 -18.47 2.54
N ILE A 99 3.58 -19.36 1.75
CA ILE A 99 2.81 -20.52 2.18
C ILE A 99 3.30 -21.74 1.39
N VAL A 100 4.00 -22.64 2.03
CA VAL A 100 4.47 -23.89 1.40
C VAL A 100 3.54 -25.03 1.77
N HIS A 101 3.00 -25.71 0.76
CA HIS A 101 2.29 -26.96 0.91
C HIS A 101 3.28 -28.12 0.96
N LYS A 102 3.51 -28.69 2.15
CA LYS A 102 4.64 -29.61 2.43
C LYS A 102 4.58 -30.91 1.66
N ALA A 103 3.38 -31.48 1.45
CA ALA A 103 3.26 -32.76 0.76
C ALA A 103 3.67 -32.72 -0.72
N THR A 104 3.60 -31.54 -1.36
CA THR A 104 3.99 -31.34 -2.76
C THR A 104 5.19 -30.43 -2.93
N ASP A 105 5.73 -29.91 -1.82
CA ASP A 105 6.80 -28.89 -1.79
C ASP A 105 6.48 -27.67 -2.68
N GLN A 106 5.19 -27.31 -2.76
CA GLN A 106 4.72 -26.22 -3.61
C GLN A 106 4.60 -24.91 -2.80
N GLU A 107 5.29 -23.85 -3.27
CA GLU A 107 5.02 -22.49 -2.83
C GLU A 107 3.69 -22.04 -3.47
N LEU A 108 2.73 -21.64 -2.65
CA LEU A 108 1.40 -21.26 -3.11
C LEU A 108 1.29 -19.78 -3.49
N LEU A 109 2.19 -18.93 -2.96
CA LEU A 109 2.25 -17.49 -3.24
C LEU A 109 3.35 -17.18 -4.25
N TYR A 110 3.24 -16.06 -4.94
CA TYR A 110 4.42 -15.48 -5.55
C TYR A 110 5.28 -14.84 -4.47
N ARG A 111 6.46 -15.42 -4.25
CA ARG A 111 7.45 -14.96 -3.29
C ARG A 111 8.49 -14.10 -4.01
N ASN A 112 8.51 -12.80 -3.73
CA ASN A 112 9.53 -11.93 -4.30
C ASN A 112 10.92 -12.36 -3.80
N PRO A 113 11.90 -12.62 -4.69
CA PRO A 113 13.25 -13.02 -4.27
C PRO A 113 14.04 -11.91 -3.58
N VAL A 114 13.55 -10.67 -3.62
CA VAL A 114 14.22 -9.51 -3.04
C VAL A 114 13.23 -8.64 -2.27
N PHE A 115 13.73 -7.81 -1.34
CA PHE A 115 12.98 -6.67 -0.83
C PHE A 115 13.42 -5.42 -1.60
N GLN A 116 12.60 -4.96 -2.55
CA GLN A 116 12.83 -3.76 -3.34
C GLN A 116 11.62 -2.84 -3.22
N PRO A 117 11.71 -1.74 -2.47
CA PRO A 117 10.65 -0.75 -2.41
C PRO A 117 10.41 -0.07 -3.76
N ALA A 118 9.16 0.28 -4.02
CA ALA A 118 8.71 0.99 -5.22
C ALA A 118 7.56 1.96 -4.90
N ASN A 119 7.33 2.95 -5.77
CA ASN A 119 6.36 4.01 -5.53
C ASN A 119 4.94 3.62 -5.98
N LEU A 120 4.32 2.69 -5.24
CA LEU A 120 2.95 2.24 -5.50
C LEU A 120 2.00 2.44 -4.31
N ALA A 121 2.49 2.69 -3.10
CA ALA A 121 1.67 2.92 -1.92
C ALA A 121 1.30 4.40 -1.71
N LEU A 122 0.33 4.64 -0.82
CA LEU A 122 -0.12 5.99 -0.44
C LEU A 122 1.01 6.88 0.08
N ARG A 123 2.02 6.29 0.73
CA ARG A 123 3.23 7.01 1.19
C ARG A 123 4.49 6.67 0.39
N ASN A 124 4.33 6.25 -0.86
CA ASN A 124 5.39 6.01 -1.84
C ASN A 124 6.30 4.78 -1.61
N ALA A 125 6.03 3.94 -0.63
CA ALA A 125 6.81 2.71 -0.42
C ALA A 125 5.92 1.47 -0.37
N TRP A 126 6.15 0.56 -1.28
CA TRP A 126 5.47 -0.73 -1.42
C TRP A 126 6.47 -1.78 -1.95
N PHE A 127 6.21 -3.05 -1.74
CA PHE A 127 6.98 -4.12 -2.39
C PHE A 127 6.05 -5.26 -2.84
N ALA A 128 6.44 -5.92 -3.93
CA ALA A 128 5.67 -7.00 -4.54
C ALA A 128 5.82 -8.32 -3.80
N GLY A 129 4.81 -9.18 -3.91
CA GLY A 129 4.83 -10.57 -3.46
C GLY A 129 4.13 -10.83 -2.13
N GLY A 130 3.78 -12.09 -1.89
CA GLY A 130 3.07 -12.52 -0.69
C GLY A 130 1.61 -12.06 -0.62
N VAL A 131 1.05 -12.00 0.59
CA VAL A 131 -0.25 -11.40 0.87
C VAL A 131 -0.04 -10.11 1.64
N GLU A 132 -0.57 -9.02 1.11
CA GLU A 132 -0.58 -7.68 1.69
C GLU A 132 -1.97 -7.35 2.25
N TRP A 133 -2.00 -6.58 3.32
CA TRP A 133 -3.22 -6.19 4.04
C TRP A 133 -3.47 -4.69 3.82
N ASN A 134 -4.34 -4.35 2.86
CA ASN A 134 -4.64 -2.96 2.53
C ASN A 134 -5.81 -2.45 3.36
N VAL A 135 -5.53 -1.53 4.26
CA VAL A 135 -6.48 -0.91 5.18
C VAL A 135 -6.40 0.61 5.09
N GLY A 136 -7.48 1.30 5.44
CA GLY A 136 -7.54 2.75 5.57
C GLY A 136 -8.13 3.47 4.36
N SER A 137 -7.59 3.31 3.18
CA SER A 137 -8.11 3.95 1.96
C SER A 137 -7.69 3.20 0.69
N THR A 138 -8.33 3.55 -0.42
CA THR A 138 -8.00 3.06 -1.76
C THR A 138 -6.50 3.18 -2.05
N GLY A 139 -5.90 2.11 -2.51
CA GLY A 139 -4.47 1.97 -2.76
C GLY A 139 -3.79 1.09 -1.70
N HIS A 140 -2.46 1.03 -1.78
CA HIS A 140 -1.68 0.23 -0.84
C HIS A 140 -1.50 0.98 0.49
N TRP A 141 -1.67 0.24 1.59
CA TRP A 141 -1.66 0.79 2.94
C TRP A 141 -0.39 1.59 3.27
N THR A 142 -0.55 2.67 4.05
CA THR A 142 0.59 3.46 4.55
C THR A 142 1.55 2.65 5.43
N GLY A 143 1.07 1.58 6.06
CA GLY A 143 1.84 0.67 6.91
C GLY A 143 2.45 -0.55 6.19
N THR A 144 2.30 -0.69 4.86
CA THR A 144 2.71 -1.92 4.13
C THR A 144 4.22 -2.23 4.21
N CYS A 145 5.06 -1.22 4.46
CA CYS A 145 6.50 -1.36 4.72
C CYS A 145 6.88 -0.91 6.15
N ALA A 146 5.94 -0.92 7.09
CA ALA A 146 6.17 -0.51 8.48
C ALA A 146 5.97 -1.70 9.45
N PRO A 147 6.55 -1.65 10.65
CA PRO A 147 6.39 -2.72 11.62
C PRO A 147 4.97 -2.75 12.20
N MET A 148 4.51 -3.95 12.54
CA MET A 148 3.30 -4.22 13.33
C MET A 148 3.69 -4.86 14.66
N HIS A 149 2.89 -4.64 15.71
CA HIS A 149 2.96 -5.43 16.93
C HIS A 149 2.65 -6.89 16.61
N ALA A 150 3.35 -7.80 17.25
CA ALA A 150 3.13 -9.23 17.10
C ALA A 150 3.21 -9.95 18.44
N ALA A 151 2.33 -10.92 18.65
CA ALA A 151 2.31 -11.75 19.82
C ALA A 151 1.82 -13.17 19.54
N ARG A 152 2.22 -14.10 20.40
CA ARG A 152 1.55 -15.39 20.52
C ARG A 152 0.30 -15.22 21.37
N VAL A 153 -0.81 -15.77 20.91
CA VAL A 153 -2.05 -15.95 21.66
C VAL A 153 -2.46 -17.42 21.61
N GLU A 154 -3.33 -17.81 22.54
CA GLU A 154 -3.93 -19.13 22.51
C GLU A 154 -5.08 -19.15 21.49
N GLY A 155 -5.02 -20.05 20.51
CA GLY A 155 -6.06 -20.22 19.51
C GLY A 155 -7.29 -20.97 20.01
N PRO A 156 -8.37 -21.05 19.21
CA PRO A 156 -9.64 -21.67 19.61
C PRO A 156 -9.52 -23.13 20.04
N ASP A 157 -8.55 -23.85 19.48
CA ASP A 157 -8.27 -25.26 19.74
C ASP A 157 -7.04 -25.49 20.63
N GLY A 158 -6.56 -24.41 21.27
CA GLY A 158 -5.35 -24.44 22.11
C GLY A 158 -4.04 -24.46 21.32
N THR A 159 -4.09 -24.38 19.98
CA THR A 159 -2.87 -24.22 19.17
C THR A 159 -2.32 -22.80 19.26
N PRO A 160 -0.99 -22.60 19.11
CA PRO A 160 -0.42 -21.26 19.07
C PRO A 160 -0.93 -20.52 17.85
N THR A 161 -1.47 -19.32 18.08
CA THR A 161 -1.94 -18.39 17.05
C THR A 161 -1.03 -17.17 17.06
N LEU A 162 -0.63 -16.70 15.87
CA LEU A 162 0.12 -15.47 15.70
C LEU A 162 -0.87 -14.31 15.54
N ARG A 163 -0.88 -13.38 16.48
CA ARG A 163 -1.61 -12.12 16.38
C ARG A 163 -0.71 -10.99 15.98
N LEU A 164 -1.16 -10.21 15.00
CA LEU A 164 -0.59 -8.91 14.63
C LEU A 164 -1.64 -7.81 14.84
N TRP A 165 -1.19 -6.62 15.22
CA TRP A 165 -2.08 -5.46 15.31
C TRP A 165 -1.31 -4.16 15.13
N GLU A 166 -2.02 -3.12 14.65
CA GLU A 166 -1.50 -1.75 14.55
C GLU A 166 -2.65 -0.74 14.50
N LEU A 167 -2.37 0.51 14.84
CA LEU A 167 -3.27 1.62 14.61
C LEU A 167 -3.13 2.11 13.16
N GLU A 168 -4.17 1.95 12.36
CA GLU A 168 -4.26 2.60 11.06
C GLU A 168 -4.52 4.11 11.26
N ARG A 169 -3.53 4.94 10.99
CA ARG A 169 -3.49 6.33 11.45
C ARG A 169 -4.33 7.29 10.61
N THR A 170 -4.65 6.96 9.35
CA THR A 170 -5.44 7.85 8.48
C THR A 170 -6.92 7.85 8.85
N ARG A 171 -7.41 6.78 9.47
CA ARG A 171 -8.81 6.59 9.92
C ARG A 171 -8.94 6.35 11.42
N ASN A 172 -7.83 6.17 12.13
CA ASN A 172 -7.80 5.79 13.54
C ASN A 172 -8.51 4.46 13.82
N LEU A 173 -8.26 3.47 12.98
CA LEU A 173 -8.79 2.11 13.12
C LEU A 173 -7.74 1.19 13.77
N VAL A 174 -8.14 0.42 14.77
CA VAL A 174 -7.32 -0.69 15.25
C VAL A 174 -7.53 -1.87 14.31
N THR A 175 -6.44 -2.30 13.68
CA THR A 175 -6.42 -3.44 12.77
C THR A 175 -5.78 -4.62 13.49
N GLN A 176 -6.46 -5.77 13.50
CA GLN A 176 -5.96 -7.03 14.07
C GLN A 176 -6.01 -8.12 13.01
N LEU A 177 -4.95 -8.93 12.99
CA LEU A 177 -4.80 -10.13 12.16
C LEU A 177 -4.42 -11.29 13.07
N ASP A 178 -5.18 -12.38 13.06
CA ASP A 178 -4.89 -13.61 13.80
C ASP A 178 -4.63 -14.75 12.81
N PHE A 179 -3.39 -15.16 12.67
CA PHE A 179 -2.99 -16.30 11.85
C PHE A 179 -3.13 -17.57 12.69
N TRP A 180 -4.11 -18.38 12.34
CA TRP A 180 -4.44 -19.63 13.03
C TRP A 180 -4.29 -20.82 12.10
N LEU A 181 -3.43 -21.76 12.47
CA LEU A 181 -3.17 -22.99 11.73
C LEU A 181 -3.48 -24.18 12.64
N PRO A 182 -4.69 -24.78 12.58
CA PRO A 182 -5.00 -26.00 13.33
C PRO A 182 -4.04 -27.15 12.99
N ALA A 183 -3.80 -28.04 13.96
CA ALA A 183 -2.75 -29.07 13.87
C ALA A 183 -2.86 -30.02 12.65
N ASP A 184 -4.08 -30.28 12.22
CA ASP A 184 -4.42 -31.18 11.11
C ASP A 184 -4.98 -30.47 9.87
N SER A 185 -4.91 -29.13 9.85
CA SER A 185 -5.48 -28.35 8.76
C SER A 185 -4.53 -28.23 7.57
N GLU A 186 -5.07 -28.36 6.37
CA GLU A 186 -4.43 -28.01 5.09
C GLU A 186 -4.69 -26.55 4.69
N PHE A 187 -5.35 -25.77 5.57
CA PHE A 187 -5.65 -24.36 5.37
C PHE A 187 -5.15 -23.52 6.55
N LEU A 188 -4.50 -22.41 6.22
CA LEU A 188 -4.22 -21.32 7.15
C LEU A 188 -5.46 -20.44 7.24
N TYR A 189 -5.95 -20.19 8.44
CA TYR A 189 -7.03 -19.25 8.70
C TYR A 189 -6.47 -17.92 9.17
N VAL A 190 -7.03 -16.82 8.66
CA VAL A 190 -6.68 -15.46 9.10
C VAL A 190 -7.95 -14.76 9.56
N GLY A 191 -8.10 -14.64 10.86
CA GLY A 191 -9.16 -13.84 11.47
C GLY A 191 -8.78 -12.36 11.39
N VAL A 192 -9.67 -11.53 10.84
CA VAL A 192 -9.44 -10.09 10.71
C VAL A 192 -10.47 -9.32 11.52
N ARG A 193 -10.01 -8.32 12.29
CA ARG A 193 -10.88 -7.37 12.98
C ARG A 193 -10.45 -5.95 12.65
N LEU A 194 -11.43 -5.11 12.26
CA LEU A 194 -11.32 -3.66 12.21
C LEU A 194 -12.17 -3.06 13.32
N GLN A 195 -11.54 -2.37 14.27
CA GLN A 195 -12.22 -1.71 15.36
C GLN A 195 -12.16 -0.18 15.19
N ASN A 196 -13.31 0.46 15.21
CA ASN A 196 -13.44 1.91 15.32
C ASN A 196 -13.63 2.29 16.81
N PRO A 197 -12.59 2.72 17.53
CA PRO A 197 -12.71 3.08 18.93
C PRO A 197 -13.26 4.50 19.14
N SER A 198 -13.39 5.29 18.06
CA SER A 198 -13.79 6.70 18.11
C SER A 198 -15.31 6.90 18.25
N ASP A 199 -15.70 8.12 18.57
CA ASP A 199 -17.11 8.53 18.75
C ASP A 199 -17.80 8.96 17.45
N VAL A 200 -17.12 8.79 16.30
CA VAL A 200 -17.62 9.16 14.98
C VAL A 200 -17.58 7.96 14.03
N GLU A 201 -18.48 7.98 13.05
CA GLU A 201 -18.41 7.06 11.92
C GLU A 201 -17.15 7.35 11.10
N VAL A 202 -16.47 6.30 10.63
CA VAL A 202 -15.26 6.42 9.81
C VAL A 202 -15.35 5.57 8.54
N PRO A 203 -14.67 5.98 7.45
CA PRO A 203 -14.55 5.14 6.26
C PRO A 203 -13.76 3.88 6.57
N ALA A 204 -14.36 2.72 6.29
CA ALA A 204 -13.68 1.43 6.34
C ALA A 204 -13.28 0.97 4.94
N TYR A 205 -12.07 0.48 4.83
CA TYR A 205 -11.49 -0.08 3.61
C TYR A 205 -10.64 -1.28 3.99
N TRP A 206 -10.79 -2.37 3.23
CA TRP A 206 -9.93 -3.55 3.35
C TRP A 206 -9.85 -4.31 2.05
N TRP A 207 -8.63 -4.69 1.68
CA TRP A 207 -8.33 -5.65 0.62
C TRP A 207 -7.09 -6.48 0.96
N SER A 208 -7.26 -7.80 0.97
CA SER A 208 -6.15 -8.76 1.01
C SER A 208 -5.63 -8.91 -0.40
N ASN A 209 -4.42 -8.40 -0.67
CA ASN A 209 -3.79 -8.43 -1.98
C ASN A 209 -2.81 -9.61 -2.05
N ILE A 210 -3.08 -10.58 -2.89
CA ILE A 210 -2.41 -11.87 -2.95
C ILE A 210 -1.67 -12.00 -4.28
N ALA A 211 -0.35 -12.02 -4.23
CA ALA A 211 0.46 -12.28 -5.41
C ALA A 211 0.54 -13.80 -5.68
N VAL A 212 0.21 -14.19 -6.90
CA VAL A 212 0.27 -15.58 -7.37
C VAL A 212 1.16 -15.68 -8.61
N ALA A 213 2.06 -16.66 -8.64
CA ALA A 213 2.90 -16.90 -9.81
C ALA A 213 2.01 -17.20 -11.03
N GLN A 214 2.44 -16.73 -12.20
CA GLN A 214 1.71 -16.95 -13.44
C GLN A 214 2.55 -17.73 -14.46
N THR A 215 1.86 -18.51 -15.27
CA THR A 215 2.37 -19.19 -16.48
C THR A 215 1.32 -19.02 -17.59
N PRO A 216 1.62 -19.33 -18.84
CA PRO A 216 0.62 -19.31 -19.91
C PRO A 216 -0.64 -20.14 -19.62
N GLU A 217 -0.52 -21.18 -18.80
CA GLU A 217 -1.62 -22.05 -18.39
C GLU A 217 -2.30 -21.61 -17.11
N SER A 218 -1.78 -20.60 -16.39
CA SER A 218 -2.41 -20.13 -15.15
C SER A 218 -3.79 -19.56 -15.42
N ARG A 219 -4.79 -20.00 -14.63
CA ARG A 219 -6.17 -19.53 -14.72
C ARG A 219 -6.72 -19.13 -13.37
N VAL A 220 -7.47 -18.03 -13.35
CA VAL A 220 -8.20 -17.58 -12.16
C VAL A 220 -9.63 -18.09 -12.19
N LEU A 221 -10.07 -18.71 -11.09
CA LEU A 221 -11.43 -19.20 -10.89
C LEU A 221 -12.09 -18.43 -9.76
N VAL A 222 -13.35 -18.04 -9.96
CA VAL A 222 -14.15 -17.27 -9.01
C VAL A 222 -15.64 -17.51 -9.26
N PRO A 223 -16.52 -17.50 -8.24
CA PRO A 223 -17.96 -17.67 -8.41
C PRO A 223 -18.62 -16.36 -8.87
N ALA A 224 -18.39 -15.98 -10.12
CA ALA A 224 -18.94 -14.78 -10.73
C ALA A 224 -19.21 -14.99 -12.22
N ASP A 225 -20.26 -14.35 -12.74
CA ASP A 225 -20.57 -14.32 -14.18
C ASP A 225 -20.28 -12.95 -14.80
N GLN A 226 -20.10 -11.91 -13.97
CA GLN A 226 -19.79 -10.55 -14.39
C GLN A 226 -18.65 -9.96 -13.57
N ALA A 227 -17.98 -8.95 -14.13
CA ALA A 227 -16.93 -8.20 -13.46
C ALA A 227 -16.98 -6.72 -13.86
N TRP A 228 -16.69 -5.85 -12.91
CA TRP A 228 -16.39 -4.45 -13.16
C TRP A 228 -14.94 -4.33 -13.63
N ARG A 229 -14.76 -3.95 -14.88
CA ARG A 229 -13.43 -3.70 -15.46
C ARG A 229 -13.03 -2.25 -15.22
N PHE A 230 -11.82 -2.06 -14.68
CA PHE A 230 -11.18 -0.76 -14.53
C PHE A 230 -9.75 -0.80 -15.09
N GLY A 231 -9.42 0.17 -15.94
CA GLY A 231 -8.11 0.26 -16.57
C GLY A 231 -7.67 1.72 -16.72
N TYR A 232 -6.61 1.94 -17.48
CA TYR A 232 -6.03 3.29 -17.67
C TYR A 232 -6.96 4.31 -18.36
N GLY A 233 -8.11 3.89 -18.86
CA GLY A 233 -9.17 4.81 -19.32
C GLY A 233 -10.03 5.37 -18.20
N SER A 234 -9.74 5.05 -16.94
CA SER A 234 -10.47 5.52 -15.75
C SER A 234 -11.98 5.28 -15.78
N ARG A 235 -12.43 4.28 -16.57
CA ARG A 235 -13.84 3.87 -16.66
C ARG A 235 -14.07 2.60 -15.87
N LEU A 236 -15.20 2.56 -15.19
CA LEU A 236 -15.70 1.37 -14.48
C LEU A 236 -16.88 0.79 -15.28
N ASP A 237 -16.61 -0.23 -16.07
CA ASP A 237 -17.59 -0.85 -16.97
C ASP A 237 -17.91 -2.27 -16.53
N LEU A 238 -19.21 -2.61 -16.43
CA LEU A 238 -19.64 -3.99 -16.12
C LEU A 238 -19.58 -4.83 -17.41
N ILE A 239 -18.89 -5.96 -17.35
CA ILE A 239 -18.70 -6.88 -18.47
C ILE A 239 -18.99 -8.32 -18.03
N ASP A 240 -19.32 -9.20 -18.97
CA ASP A 240 -19.43 -10.63 -18.70
C ASP A 240 -18.05 -11.25 -18.58
N VAL A 241 -17.92 -12.23 -17.68
CA VAL A 241 -16.68 -13.02 -17.53
C VAL A 241 -16.63 -14.06 -18.65
N ASP A 242 -15.61 -13.97 -19.46
CA ASP A 242 -15.29 -14.95 -20.50
C ASP A 242 -14.03 -15.75 -20.16
N THR A 243 -13.74 -16.75 -20.97
CA THR A 243 -12.58 -17.65 -20.75
C THR A 243 -11.27 -16.88 -20.84
N ASP A 244 -11.13 -15.92 -21.77
CA ASP A 244 -9.88 -15.19 -21.98
C ASP A 244 -9.56 -14.25 -20.81
N LEU A 245 -10.58 -13.62 -20.21
CA LEU A 245 -10.43 -12.76 -19.05
C LEU A 245 -9.76 -13.48 -17.88
N THR A 246 -10.05 -14.76 -17.71
CA THR A 246 -9.59 -15.53 -16.55
C THR A 246 -8.14 -16.03 -16.65
N TYR A 247 -7.47 -15.86 -17.79
CA TYR A 247 -6.06 -16.20 -17.99
C TYR A 247 -5.17 -14.95 -17.91
N PRO A 248 -4.42 -14.72 -16.83
CA PRO A 248 -3.64 -13.49 -16.62
C PRO A 248 -2.71 -13.13 -17.78
N MET A 249 -2.03 -14.12 -18.37
CA MET A 249 -1.07 -13.86 -19.44
C MET A 249 -1.70 -13.63 -20.84
N ARG A 250 -3.01 -13.70 -20.97
CA ARG A 250 -3.69 -13.32 -22.23
C ARG A 250 -3.95 -11.83 -22.36
N HIS A 251 -3.69 -11.05 -21.31
CA HIS A 251 -3.91 -9.61 -21.31
C HIS A 251 -2.68 -8.86 -21.83
N PRO A 252 -2.81 -8.04 -22.88
CA PRO A 252 -1.70 -7.23 -23.39
C PRO A 252 -1.39 -6.01 -22.52
N ARG A 253 -2.38 -5.55 -21.70
CA ARG A 253 -2.31 -4.32 -20.90
C ARG A 253 -2.71 -4.60 -19.46
N ALA A 254 -2.26 -3.74 -18.54
CA ALA A 254 -2.68 -3.80 -17.16
C ALA A 254 -4.16 -3.46 -17.01
N VAL A 255 -4.86 -4.22 -16.17
CA VAL A 255 -6.29 -4.03 -15.92
C VAL A 255 -6.71 -4.67 -14.60
N ASP A 256 -7.70 -4.07 -13.96
CA ASP A 256 -8.43 -4.58 -12.81
C ASP A 256 -9.78 -5.18 -13.23
N TYR A 257 -10.09 -6.36 -12.70
CA TYR A 257 -11.41 -6.97 -12.81
C TYR A 257 -11.96 -7.23 -11.41
N PHE A 258 -12.97 -6.48 -11.02
CA PHE A 258 -13.70 -6.68 -9.76
C PHE A 258 -14.90 -7.56 -10.05
N PHE A 259 -14.85 -8.80 -9.61
CA PHE A 259 -15.89 -9.79 -9.88
C PHE A 259 -17.16 -9.48 -9.08
N GLU A 260 -18.30 -9.44 -9.76
CA GLU A 260 -19.59 -9.19 -9.13
C GLU A 260 -20.03 -10.43 -8.33
N PRO A 261 -20.25 -10.31 -7.00
CA PRO A 261 -20.57 -11.48 -6.19
C PRO A 261 -21.94 -12.06 -6.54
N MET A 262 -22.03 -13.37 -6.60
CA MET A 262 -23.29 -14.10 -6.79
C MET A 262 -23.96 -14.34 -5.44
N SER A 263 -25.22 -13.92 -5.29
CA SER A 263 -25.95 -13.93 -4.00
C SER A 263 -26.12 -15.33 -3.36
N GLU A 264 -26.05 -16.40 -4.13
CA GLU A 264 -26.25 -17.77 -3.66
C GLU A 264 -24.94 -18.55 -3.51
N GLU A 265 -23.79 -17.93 -3.87
CA GLU A 265 -22.49 -18.58 -3.85
C GLU A 265 -21.64 -18.09 -2.69
N ARG A 266 -20.80 -18.98 -2.15
CA ARG A 266 -19.77 -18.62 -1.15
C ARG A 266 -18.65 -17.82 -1.81
N SER A 267 -18.05 -16.90 -1.07
CA SER A 267 -16.99 -16.02 -1.58
C SER A 267 -15.62 -16.68 -1.56
N TRP A 268 -15.04 -16.94 -2.72
CA TRP A 268 -13.68 -17.47 -2.91
C TRP A 268 -13.08 -16.97 -4.22
N ILE A 269 -11.76 -17.07 -4.34
CA ILE A 269 -11.00 -16.87 -5.58
C ILE A 269 -9.78 -17.78 -5.56
N ALA A 270 -9.45 -18.37 -6.71
CA ALA A 270 -8.31 -19.26 -6.84
C ALA A 270 -7.48 -18.94 -8.08
N SER A 271 -6.18 -19.18 -8.01
CA SER A 271 -5.29 -19.24 -9.16
C SER A 271 -4.76 -20.66 -9.28
N VAL A 272 -5.03 -21.31 -10.40
CA VAL A 272 -4.59 -22.69 -10.67
C VAL A 272 -3.67 -22.74 -11.89
N ASP A 273 -2.72 -23.68 -11.87
CA ASP A 273 -1.82 -23.98 -12.98
C ASP A 273 -2.45 -24.92 -14.01
N GLY A 274 -1.70 -25.34 -15.03
CA GLY A 274 -2.15 -26.29 -16.06
C GLY A 274 -2.58 -27.65 -15.53
N SER A 275 -2.19 -28.02 -14.31
CA SER A 275 -2.61 -29.26 -13.65
C SER A 275 -3.95 -29.15 -12.88
N GLY A 276 -4.50 -27.94 -12.78
CA GLY A 276 -5.69 -27.66 -11.97
C GLY A 276 -5.39 -27.51 -10.47
N ALA A 277 -4.15 -27.21 -10.12
CA ALA A 277 -3.72 -27.02 -8.75
C ALA A 277 -3.16 -25.60 -8.52
N GLY A 278 -3.33 -25.06 -7.32
CA GLY A 278 -2.80 -23.75 -6.97
C GLY A 278 -3.36 -23.18 -5.68
N LEU A 279 -3.21 -21.88 -5.49
CA LEU A 279 -3.70 -21.17 -4.31
C LEU A 279 -5.20 -20.90 -4.41
N VAL A 280 -5.91 -21.10 -3.31
CA VAL A 280 -7.25 -20.55 -3.10
C VAL A 280 -7.28 -19.65 -1.87
N GLN A 281 -7.99 -18.54 -1.98
CA GLN A 281 -8.48 -17.72 -0.87
C GLN A 281 -10.01 -17.84 -0.81
N ALA A 282 -10.53 -18.15 0.37
CA ALA A 282 -11.96 -18.13 0.66
C ALA A 282 -12.23 -17.27 1.90
N SER A 283 -13.45 -16.78 2.07
CA SER A 283 -13.79 -15.96 3.24
C SER A 283 -15.24 -16.14 3.67
N THR A 284 -15.52 -15.74 4.91
CA THR A 284 -16.90 -15.54 5.38
C THR A 284 -17.56 -14.34 4.70
N GLU A 285 -18.87 -14.21 4.83
CA GLU A 285 -19.74 -13.37 4.00
C GLU A 285 -19.41 -11.87 4.01
N ARG A 286 -18.80 -11.35 5.08
CA ARG A 286 -18.48 -9.91 5.15
C ARG A 286 -17.51 -9.47 4.06
N LEU A 287 -16.60 -10.33 3.64
CA LEU A 287 -15.61 -10.04 2.61
C LEU A 287 -16.19 -10.37 1.22
N GLN A 288 -16.89 -9.42 0.61
CA GLN A 288 -17.68 -9.63 -0.61
C GLN A 288 -16.86 -9.54 -1.88
N GLY A 289 -15.94 -8.59 -1.96
CA GLY A 289 -15.19 -8.29 -3.18
C GLY A 289 -14.19 -9.38 -3.54
N ARG A 290 -14.07 -9.65 -4.83
CA ARG A 290 -13.00 -10.46 -5.43
C ARG A 290 -12.45 -9.74 -6.64
N LYS A 291 -11.14 -9.79 -6.82
CA LYS A 291 -10.47 -9.04 -7.89
C LYS A 291 -9.36 -9.85 -8.52
N LEU A 292 -9.17 -9.67 -9.81
CA LEU A 292 -7.96 -10.01 -10.55
C LEU A 292 -7.32 -8.74 -11.05
N PHE A 293 -6.03 -8.54 -10.73
CA PHE A 293 -5.18 -7.56 -11.38
C PHE A 293 -4.11 -8.26 -12.21
N VAL A 294 -3.89 -7.77 -13.41
CA VAL A 294 -2.84 -8.25 -14.31
C VAL A 294 -1.96 -7.08 -14.75
N TRP A 295 -0.64 -7.32 -14.80
CA TRP A 295 0.34 -6.32 -15.25
C TRP A 295 0.30 -6.12 -16.77
N GLY A 296 -0.21 -7.11 -17.52
CA GLY A 296 -0.20 -7.17 -18.96
C GLY A 296 1.14 -7.66 -19.53
N GLN A 297 1.08 -8.20 -20.76
CA GLN A 297 2.23 -8.79 -21.46
C GLN A 297 2.94 -7.80 -22.40
N GLY A 298 2.54 -6.52 -22.41
CA GLY A 298 3.24 -5.45 -23.10
C GLY A 298 4.56 -5.06 -22.42
N ASP A 299 5.35 -4.23 -23.09
CA ASP A 299 6.69 -3.82 -22.60
C ASP A 299 6.65 -3.18 -21.20
N GLY A 300 5.64 -2.34 -20.96
CA GLY A 300 5.48 -1.69 -19.65
C GLY A 300 5.14 -2.66 -18.53
N GLY A 301 4.23 -3.60 -18.77
CA GLY A 301 3.86 -4.61 -17.79
C GLY A 301 5.03 -5.53 -17.42
N ARG A 302 5.77 -6.01 -18.42
CA ARG A 302 7.01 -6.79 -18.20
C ARG A 302 8.07 -5.98 -17.47
N ARG A 303 8.26 -4.71 -17.89
CA ARG A 303 9.22 -3.81 -17.23
C ARG A 303 8.89 -3.60 -15.76
N TRP A 304 7.62 -3.40 -15.40
CA TRP A 304 7.20 -3.27 -13.99
C TRP A 304 7.52 -4.51 -13.18
N GLN A 305 7.25 -5.71 -13.69
CA GLN A 305 7.55 -6.95 -12.98
C GLN A 305 9.05 -7.14 -12.73
N GLU A 306 9.89 -6.88 -13.73
CA GLU A 306 11.36 -6.89 -13.59
C GLU A 306 11.84 -5.81 -12.60
N TRP A 307 11.20 -4.63 -12.63
CA TRP A 307 11.53 -3.52 -11.76
C TRP A 307 11.22 -3.81 -10.29
N LEU A 308 10.08 -4.44 -10.04
CA LEU A 308 9.60 -4.82 -8.70
C LEU A 308 10.32 -6.04 -8.13
N SER A 309 10.82 -6.90 -9.00
CA SER A 309 11.45 -8.18 -8.64
C SER A 309 12.77 -8.37 -9.40
N PRO A 310 13.82 -7.59 -9.09
CA PRO A 310 15.13 -7.81 -9.71
C PRO A 310 15.59 -9.25 -9.55
N GLY A 311 15.98 -9.88 -10.66
CA GLY A 311 16.32 -11.30 -10.68
C GLY A 311 15.12 -12.24 -10.79
N LEU A 312 13.96 -11.71 -11.22
CA LEU A 312 12.77 -12.50 -11.49
C LEU A 312 13.08 -13.70 -12.39
N GLU A 313 12.71 -14.88 -11.94
CA GLU A 313 12.71 -16.10 -12.73
C GLU A 313 11.26 -16.46 -13.12
N GLY A 314 11.06 -16.99 -14.33
CA GLY A 314 9.73 -17.35 -14.85
C GLY A 314 8.95 -16.16 -15.43
N ASP A 315 7.62 -16.32 -15.46
CA ASP A 315 6.70 -15.40 -16.19
C ASP A 315 6.11 -14.30 -15.30
N GLY A 316 6.63 -14.14 -14.06
CA GLY A 316 6.15 -13.14 -13.11
C GLY A 316 4.90 -13.57 -12.35
N TYR A 317 4.03 -12.59 -12.04
CA TYR A 317 2.87 -12.83 -11.18
C TYR A 317 1.66 -11.98 -11.60
N ALA A 318 0.49 -12.44 -11.17
CA ALA A 318 -0.75 -11.68 -11.12
C ALA A 318 -1.19 -11.50 -9.66
N GLU A 319 -2.18 -10.69 -9.43
CA GLU A 319 -2.75 -10.49 -8.10
C GLU A 319 -4.21 -10.92 -8.09
N ILE A 320 -4.54 -11.86 -7.19
CA ILE A 320 -5.92 -12.15 -6.81
C ILE A 320 -6.19 -11.48 -5.47
N GLN A 321 -7.37 -10.90 -5.29
CA GLN A 321 -7.62 -10.10 -4.11
C GLN A 321 -9.01 -10.35 -3.54
N ALA A 322 -9.16 -10.10 -2.22
CA ALA A 322 -10.42 -10.19 -1.50
C ALA A 322 -10.65 -8.92 -0.69
N GLY A 323 -11.85 -8.34 -0.75
CA GLY A 323 -12.14 -7.05 -0.13
C GLY A 323 -13.52 -6.94 0.51
N LEU A 324 -13.68 -5.95 1.40
CA LEU A 324 -14.96 -5.64 2.07
C LEU A 324 -16.03 -5.20 1.09
N ALA A 325 -15.67 -4.33 0.16
CA ALA A 325 -16.58 -3.80 -0.86
C ALA A 325 -16.45 -4.57 -2.18
N ARG A 326 -17.34 -4.31 -3.13
CA ARG A 326 -17.32 -4.95 -4.46
C ARG A 326 -16.14 -4.48 -5.31
N THR A 327 -15.75 -3.21 -5.16
CA THR A 327 -14.59 -2.63 -5.85
C THR A 327 -13.64 -1.93 -4.89
N GLN A 328 -12.39 -1.72 -5.31
CA GLN A 328 -11.40 -0.95 -4.56
C GLN A 328 -11.63 0.56 -4.54
N MET A 329 -12.59 1.06 -5.31
CA MET A 329 -12.96 2.47 -5.31
C MET A 329 -13.85 2.83 -4.12
N GLU A 330 -14.46 1.85 -3.48
CA GLU A 330 -15.48 2.02 -2.44
C GLU A 330 -14.90 2.07 -1.03
N HIS A 331 -15.49 2.94 -0.20
CA HIS A 331 -15.32 2.92 1.25
C HIS A 331 -16.69 2.69 1.89
N LEU A 332 -16.71 1.84 2.93
CA LEU A 332 -17.92 1.53 3.68
C LEU A 332 -17.97 2.31 4.97
N LYS A 333 -19.18 2.57 5.50
CA LYS A 333 -19.40 3.34 6.72
C LYS A 333 -19.28 2.43 7.96
N LEU A 334 -18.18 2.56 8.71
CA LEU A 334 -18.02 1.85 9.99
C LEU A 334 -18.48 2.75 11.14
N PRO A 335 -19.61 2.42 11.81
CA PRO A 335 -20.17 3.26 12.85
C PRO A 335 -19.21 3.49 14.02
N ALA A 336 -19.47 4.56 14.76
CA ALA A 336 -18.76 4.89 16.00
C ALA A 336 -18.80 3.73 16.99
N ARG A 337 -17.69 3.46 17.69
CA ARG A 337 -17.57 2.45 18.75
C ARG A 337 -18.05 1.06 18.34
N THR A 338 -17.82 0.69 17.07
CA THR A 338 -18.15 -0.63 16.53
C THR A 338 -16.93 -1.30 15.93
N GLU A 339 -17.09 -2.57 15.60
CA GLU A 339 -16.05 -3.34 14.92
C GLU A 339 -16.67 -4.29 13.91
N TRP A 340 -15.88 -4.59 12.88
CA TRP A 340 -16.18 -5.63 11.90
C TRP A 340 -15.18 -6.75 11.99
N ARG A 341 -15.66 -7.98 11.79
CA ARG A 341 -14.88 -9.21 11.85
C ARG A 341 -15.21 -10.10 10.66
N TRP A 342 -14.22 -10.87 10.22
CA TRP A 342 -14.39 -11.93 9.23
C TRP A 342 -13.24 -12.91 9.31
N MET A 343 -13.42 -14.07 8.66
CA MET A 343 -12.39 -15.10 8.54
C MET A 343 -12.02 -15.27 7.07
N GLU A 344 -10.72 -15.33 6.80
CA GLU A 344 -10.14 -15.73 5.52
C GLU A 344 -9.44 -17.07 5.66
N ALA A 345 -9.47 -17.89 4.60
CA ALA A 345 -8.78 -19.18 4.54
C ALA A 345 -7.89 -19.23 3.31
N TYR A 346 -6.66 -19.68 3.50
CA TYR A 346 -5.63 -19.80 2.46
C TYR A 346 -5.13 -21.24 2.41
N GLY A 347 -5.15 -21.87 1.26
CA GLY A 347 -4.68 -23.23 1.10
C GLY A 347 -4.53 -23.65 -0.34
N ARG A 348 -4.24 -24.94 -0.55
CA ARG A 348 -4.10 -25.51 -1.87
C ARG A 348 -5.44 -26.04 -2.39
N LEU A 349 -5.88 -25.48 -3.52
CA LEU A 349 -6.92 -26.10 -4.36
C LEU A 349 -6.26 -27.16 -5.25
N SER A 350 -6.93 -28.28 -5.45
CA SER A 350 -6.60 -29.31 -6.44
C SER A 350 -7.87 -29.88 -7.03
N MET A 351 -8.00 -29.81 -8.35
CA MET A 351 -9.17 -30.25 -9.07
C MET A 351 -8.78 -30.89 -10.40
N ASP A 352 -9.73 -31.51 -11.10
CA ASP A 352 -9.49 -32.05 -12.43
C ASP A 352 -9.05 -30.95 -13.41
N ALA A 353 -7.92 -31.15 -14.09
CA ALA A 353 -7.36 -30.18 -15.01
C ALA A 353 -8.30 -29.86 -16.18
N GLY A 354 -9.00 -30.86 -16.73
CA GLY A 354 -9.96 -30.66 -17.81
C GLY A 354 -11.15 -29.81 -17.37
N ALA A 355 -11.62 -29.97 -16.14
CA ALA A 355 -12.67 -29.14 -15.56
C ALA A 355 -12.15 -27.72 -15.26
N ALA A 356 -10.95 -27.59 -14.67
CA ALA A 356 -10.32 -26.31 -14.37
C ALA A 356 -10.14 -25.44 -15.62
N HIS A 357 -9.79 -26.06 -16.75
CA HIS A 357 -9.50 -25.42 -18.03
C HIS A 357 -10.63 -25.55 -19.07
N SER A 358 -11.85 -25.92 -18.63
CA SER A 358 -13.01 -25.99 -19.51
C SER A 358 -13.26 -24.64 -20.20
N GLU A 359 -13.58 -24.67 -21.48
CA GLU A 359 -14.05 -23.48 -22.23
C GLU A 359 -15.41 -22.99 -21.72
N ASP A 360 -16.23 -23.88 -21.16
CA ASP A 360 -17.45 -23.49 -20.47
C ASP A 360 -17.13 -22.96 -19.07
N TRP A 361 -17.24 -21.64 -18.92
CA TRP A 361 -16.95 -20.93 -17.67
C TRP A 361 -17.73 -21.48 -16.47
N LYS A 362 -19.01 -21.79 -16.69
CA LYS A 362 -19.87 -22.33 -15.64
C LYS A 362 -19.36 -23.68 -15.12
N THR A 363 -18.89 -24.55 -16.02
CA THR A 363 -18.29 -25.85 -15.67
C THR A 363 -17.03 -25.61 -14.82
N ALA A 364 -16.14 -24.75 -15.24
CA ALA A 364 -14.88 -24.49 -14.52
C ALA A 364 -15.12 -23.93 -13.10
N ARG A 365 -15.94 -22.89 -12.94
CA ARG A 365 -16.22 -22.31 -11.62
C ARG A 365 -16.98 -23.26 -10.70
N SER A 366 -17.93 -24.03 -11.24
CA SER A 366 -18.72 -25.00 -10.44
C SER A 366 -17.85 -26.17 -9.94
N ALA A 367 -16.89 -26.62 -10.75
CA ALA A 367 -15.93 -27.64 -10.33
C ALA A 367 -15.01 -27.13 -9.21
N GLY A 368 -14.58 -25.87 -9.28
CA GLY A 368 -13.84 -25.20 -8.20
C GLY A 368 -14.65 -25.13 -6.90
N ALA A 369 -15.90 -24.67 -6.98
CA ALA A 369 -16.80 -24.63 -5.82
C ALA A 369 -17.01 -26.03 -5.20
N ALA A 370 -17.19 -27.05 -6.03
CA ALA A 370 -17.35 -28.43 -5.56
C ALA A 370 -16.09 -28.98 -4.85
N ALA A 371 -14.90 -28.65 -5.36
CA ALA A 371 -13.63 -29.03 -4.75
C ALA A 371 -13.42 -28.36 -3.37
N LEU A 372 -14.01 -27.19 -3.15
CA LEU A 372 -13.89 -26.40 -1.92
C LEU A 372 -15.02 -26.66 -0.90
N GLY A 373 -16.04 -27.44 -1.23
CA GLY A 373 -17.27 -27.54 -0.46
C GLY A 373 -17.07 -27.68 1.04
N ARG A 374 -16.20 -28.61 1.50
CA ARG A 374 -15.93 -28.82 2.94
C ARG A 374 -15.29 -27.62 3.62
N VAL A 375 -14.40 -26.89 2.93
CA VAL A 375 -13.74 -25.70 3.49
C VAL A 375 -14.76 -24.57 3.61
N LEU A 376 -15.53 -24.35 2.55
CA LEU A 376 -16.54 -23.30 2.52
C LEU A 376 -17.63 -23.53 3.56
N ASP A 377 -18.10 -24.79 3.73
CA ASP A 377 -19.12 -25.14 4.71
C ASP A 377 -18.65 -24.98 6.15
N GLY A 378 -17.37 -25.27 6.43
CA GLY A 378 -16.79 -25.16 7.78
C GLY A 378 -16.30 -23.77 8.17
N LEU A 379 -16.28 -22.80 7.25
CA LEU A 379 -15.62 -21.51 7.48
C LEU A 379 -16.34 -20.64 8.53
N GLY A 380 -17.67 -20.70 8.55
CA GLY A 380 -18.48 -20.00 9.57
C GLY A 380 -18.23 -20.55 10.99
N ASP A 381 -18.08 -21.86 11.15
CA ASP A 381 -17.75 -22.48 12.44
C ASP A 381 -16.34 -22.08 12.90
N ARG A 382 -15.39 -21.94 11.96
CA ARG A 382 -14.04 -21.45 12.25
C ARG A 382 -14.06 -19.99 12.71
N GLU A 383 -14.83 -19.14 12.04
CA GLU A 383 -15.01 -17.75 12.48
C GLU A 383 -15.64 -17.69 13.88
N ALA A 384 -16.71 -18.44 14.13
CA ALA A 384 -17.38 -18.48 15.42
C ALA A 384 -16.44 -18.92 16.55
N ALA A 385 -15.61 -19.94 16.31
CA ALA A 385 -14.60 -20.40 17.25
C ALA A 385 -13.53 -19.31 17.53
N TRP A 386 -13.03 -18.65 16.48
CA TRP A 386 -12.06 -17.57 16.61
C TRP A 386 -12.62 -16.36 17.35
N VAL A 387 -13.87 -15.97 17.10
CA VAL A 387 -14.54 -14.87 17.81
C VAL A 387 -14.58 -15.12 19.33
N GLY A 388 -14.61 -16.37 19.77
CA GLY A 388 -14.52 -16.73 21.18
C GLY A 388 -13.19 -16.36 21.86
N VAL A 389 -12.11 -16.18 21.10
CA VAL A 389 -10.76 -15.85 21.60
C VAL A 389 -10.20 -14.55 21.03
N VAL A 390 -10.98 -13.78 20.28
CA VAL A 390 -10.52 -12.56 19.60
C VAL A 390 -9.96 -11.51 20.56
N ASP A 391 -10.46 -11.45 21.81
CA ASP A 391 -10.02 -10.55 22.87
C ASP A 391 -9.00 -11.18 23.84
N ALA A 392 -8.55 -12.42 23.58
CA ALA A 392 -7.56 -13.08 24.42
C ALA A 392 -6.29 -12.23 24.50
N PRO A 393 -5.75 -11.97 25.70
CA PRO A 393 -4.55 -11.15 25.85
C PRO A 393 -3.33 -11.89 25.27
N PRO A 394 -2.30 -11.15 24.83
CA PRO A 394 -1.00 -11.71 24.43
C PRO A 394 -0.37 -12.56 25.53
N VAL A 395 0.08 -13.77 25.15
CA VAL A 395 0.84 -14.66 26.04
C VAL A 395 2.34 -14.35 25.97
N GLU A 396 2.83 -14.01 24.79
CA GLU A 396 4.24 -13.68 24.53
C GLU A 396 4.34 -12.64 23.44
N ARG A 397 5.01 -11.51 23.70
CA ARG A 397 5.29 -10.47 22.70
C ARG A 397 6.43 -10.95 21.79
N LEU A 398 6.19 -10.95 20.47
CA LEU A 398 7.15 -11.43 19.46
C LEU A 398 7.76 -10.28 18.65
N ALA A 399 7.02 -9.18 18.46
CA ALA A 399 7.51 -7.96 17.81
C ALA A 399 6.79 -6.72 18.34
N VAL A 400 7.42 -5.58 18.16
CA VAL A 400 6.87 -4.26 18.51
C VAL A 400 6.61 -3.48 17.21
N GLY A 401 5.40 -2.95 17.09
CA GLY A 401 4.99 -2.06 16.02
C GLY A 401 5.39 -0.61 16.26
N SER A 402 4.52 0.33 15.85
CA SER A 402 4.77 1.75 16.09
C SER A 402 4.31 2.18 17.49
N GLY A 403 4.89 3.28 18.00
CA GLY A 403 4.46 3.90 19.25
C GLY A 403 3.25 4.83 19.09
N TRP A 404 2.77 5.04 17.85
CA TRP A 404 1.69 5.98 17.58
C TRP A 404 0.35 5.57 18.21
N GLY A 405 0.06 4.27 18.27
CA GLY A 405 -1.14 3.77 18.94
C GLY A 405 -1.14 4.12 20.43
N ALA A 406 -0.04 3.93 21.15
CA ALA A 406 0.11 4.31 22.54
C ALA A 406 -0.06 5.82 22.75
N LEU A 407 0.55 6.64 21.89
CA LEU A 407 0.41 8.09 21.94
C LEU A 407 -1.04 8.55 21.72
N GLU A 408 -1.74 7.97 20.74
CA GLU A 408 -3.15 8.32 20.49
C GLU A 408 -4.06 7.87 21.63
N LEU A 409 -3.83 6.72 22.24
CA LEU A 409 -4.58 6.31 23.43
C LEU A 409 -4.32 7.22 24.64
N ALA A 410 -3.10 7.72 24.82
CA ALA A 410 -2.80 8.72 25.85
C ALA A 410 -3.62 10.00 25.64
N ARG A 411 -3.84 10.42 24.39
CA ARG A 411 -4.62 11.61 24.03
C ARG A 411 -6.12 11.37 24.14
N THR A 412 -6.64 10.27 23.58
CA THR A 412 -8.07 10.05 23.35
C THR A 412 -8.77 9.30 24.46
N ARG A 413 -8.02 8.48 25.21
CA ARG A 413 -8.56 7.55 26.21
C ARG A 413 -9.55 6.54 25.61
N TRP A 414 -9.40 6.22 24.31
CA TRP A 414 -10.24 5.21 23.66
C TRP A 414 -10.14 3.85 24.34
N ALA A 415 -11.27 3.15 24.41
CA ALA A 415 -11.30 1.76 24.84
C ALA A 415 -10.92 0.87 23.66
N VAL A 416 -9.81 0.17 23.78
CA VAL A 416 -9.38 -0.86 22.84
C VAL A 416 -9.39 -2.22 23.51
N SER A 417 -9.40 -3.29 22.74
CA SER A 417 -9.39 -4.66 23.23
C SER A 417 -8.12 -4.96 24.05
N ALA A 418 -8.28 -5.73 25.13
CA ALA A 418 -7.14 -6.30 25.86
C ALA A 418 -6.28 -7.21 24.97
N GLY A 419 -6.85 -7.73 23.88
CA GLY A 419 -6.15 -8.54 22.90
C GLY A 419 -5.19 -7.76 21.99
N THR A 420 -5.36 -6.43 21.89
CA THR A 420 -4.53 -5.54 21.05
C THR A 420 -4.01 -4.36 21.88
N PRO A 421 -3.14 -4.62 22.88
CA PRO A 421 -2.65 -3.57 23.76
C PRO A 421 -1.67 -2.64 23.02
N PHE A 422 -1.76 -1.34 23.30
CA PHE A 422 -0.78 -0.33 22.91
C PHE A 422 -0.11 0.19 24.18
N ASP A 423 0.93 -0.51 24.62
CA ASP A 423 1.60 -0.23 25.88
C ASP A 423 2.53 0.99 25.75
N ASP A 424 2.67 1.78 26.83
CA ASP A 424 3.51 2.98 26.86
C ASP A 424 4.98 2.71 26.55
N ASP A 425 5.46 1.49 26.79
CA ASP A 425 6.85 1.08 26.50
C ASP A 425 7.13 0.93 25.00
N THR A 426 6.09 0.90 24.16
CA THR A 426 6.22 0.86 22.70
C THR A 426 6.56 2.22 22.08
N MET A 427 6.30 3.33 22.79
CA MET A 427 6.68 4.66 22.35
C MET A 427 8.20 4.84 22.36
N THR A 428 8.74 5.28 21.23
CA THR A 428 10.12 5.71 21.09
C THR A 428 10.31 7.17 21.54
N ALA A 429 11.50 7.71 21.43
CA ALA A 429 11.76 9.14 21.68
C ALA A 429 10.90 10.03 20.76
N ARG A 430 10.59 9.54 19.58
CA ARG A 430 9.78 10.22 18.56
C ARG A 430 8.36 10.53 19.07
N GLU A 431 7.66 9.53 19.55
CA GLU A 431 6.29 9.68 20.06
C GLU A 431 6.29 10.36 21.42
N ARG A 432 7.21 10.01 22.31
CA ARG A 432 7.32 10.60 23.65
C ARG A 432 7.56 12.09 23.65
N ALA A 433 8.22 12.63 22.61
CA ALA A 433 8.45 14.06 22.47
C ALA A 433 7.15 14.89 22.45
N TRP A 434 6.02 14.27 22.08
CA TRP A 434 4.71 14.92 21.99
C TRP A 434 3.87 14.84 23.26
N LEU A 435 4.20 13.98 24.23
CA LEU A 435 3.46 13.83 25.48
C LEU A 435 3.28 15.16 26.25
N PRO A 436 4.28 16.07 26.33
CA PRO A 436 4.12 17.36 27.01
C PRO A 436 2.95 18.20 26.49
N LEU A 437 2.56 18.03 25.21
CA LEU A 437 1.46 18.77 24.60
C LEU A 437 0.09 18.41 25.24
N LEU A 438 -0.05 17.21 25.81
CA LEU A 438 -1.25 16.81 26.57
C LEU A 438 -1.46 17.68 27.80
N GLU A 439 -0.39 18.23 28.37
CA GLU A 439 -0.40 19.15 29.50
C GLU A 439 -0.25 20.62 29.06
N ARG A 440 -0.44 20.91 27.76
CA ARG A 440 -0.28 22.24 27.13
C ARG A 440 1.15 22.80 27.29
N ARG A 441 2.12 21.94 27.50
CA ARG A 441 3.54 22.29 27.53
C ARG A 441 4.14 22.14 26.13
N LEU A 442 5.22 22.86 25.86
CA LEU A 442 5.89 22.75 24.56
C LEU A 442 6.48 21.36 24.38
N PRO A 443 6.34 20.77 23.18
CA PRO A 443 6.97 19.49 22.87
C PRO A 443 8.50 19.64 22.80
N ALA A 444 9.19 18.57 23.20
CA ALA A 444 10.66 18.51 23.21
C ALA A 444 11.20 17.96 21.90
N VAL A 445 10.98 18.70 20.79
CA VAL A 445 11.48 18.33 19.45
C VAL A 445 12.41 19.42 18.96
N ASP A 446 13.63 19.03 18.63
CA ASP A 446 14.66 19.93 18.10
C ASP A 446 14.85 19.70 16.59
N GLY A 447 14.88 20.81 15.83
CA GLY A 447 15.28 20.81 14.43
C GLY A 447 14.20 20.37 13.43
N VAL A 448 14.08 19.08 13.16
CA VAL A 448 13.13 18.54 12.17
C VAL A 448 11.75 18.34 12.82
N PRO A 449 10.64 18.81 12.18
CA PRO A 449 9.30 18.52 12.68
C PRO A 449 8.96 17.05 12.43
N ASP A 450 9.23 16.21 13.40
CA ASP A 450 9.03 14.79 13.28
C ASP A 450 7.59 14.40 13.55
N GLY A 451 6.97 13.77 12.57
CA GLY A 451 5.57 13.35 12.59
C GLY A 451 4.63 14.52 12.29
N THR A 452 3.38 14.18 12.10
CA THR A 452 2.32 15.14 11.84
C THR A 452 1.15 14.81 12.73
N LEU A 453 0.64 15.82 13.42
CA LEU A 453 -0.34 15.64 14.48
C LEU A 453 -1.67 16.29 14.09
N VAL A 454 -2.20 15.96 12.90
CA VAL A 454 -3.44 16.59 12.40
C VAL A 454 -4.62 16.39 13.34
N ALA A 455 -4.73 15.24 14.00
CA ALA A 455 -5.78 14.96 14.99
C ALA A 455 -5.58 15.70 16.33
N TRP A 456 -4.45 16.38 16.51
CA TRP A 456 -4.10 17.11 17.73
C TRP A 456 -4.41 18.62 17.65
N GLY A 457 -5.19 19.04 16.64
CA GLY A 457 -5.46 20.45 16.34
C GLY A 457 -5.88 21.27 17.55
N GLU A 458 -6.81 20.79 18.38
CA GLU A 458 -7.26 21.50 19.59
C GLU A 458 -6.14 21.72 20.62
N LEU A 459 -5.26 20.75 20.82
CA LEU A 459 -4.13 20.86 21.72
C LEU A 459 -3.07 21.83 21.16
N LEU A 460 -2.84 21.79 19.84
CA LEU A 460 -1.96 22.73 19.15
C LEU A 460 -2.48 24.18 19.25
N GLU A 461 -3.79 24.38 19.10
CA GLU A 461 -4.39 25.72 19.26
C GLU A 461 -4.26 26.27 20.70
N ALA A 462 -4.32 25.39 21.70
CA ALA A 462 -4.23 25.75 23.10
C ALA A 462 -2.80 25.89 23.64
N ALA A 463 -1.79 25.47 22.89
CA ALA A 463 -0.39 25.54 23.30
C ALA A 463 0.21 26.94 23.08
N GLU A 464 1.28 27.26 23.83
CA GLU A 464 2.07 28.47 23.61
C GLU A 464 2.71 28.48 22.22
N ASP A 465 2.85 29.65 21.62
CA ASP A 465 3.45 29.80 20.31
C ASP A 465 4.97 29.57 20.35
N ASN A 466 5.43 28.63 19.52
CA ASN A 466 6.79 28.53 19.05
C ASN A 466 6.77 28.11 17.58
N TRP A 467 7.93 28.05 16.91
CA TRP A 467 7.99 27.69 15.51
C TRP A 467 7.37 26.31 15.21
N LEU A 468 7.61 25.31 16.09
CA LEU A 468 7.16 23.95 15.90
C LEU A 468 5.64 23.82 16.09
N VAL A 469 5.09 24.41 17.15
CA VAL A 469 3.63 24.44 17.39
C VAL A 469 2.93 25.18 16.24
N SER A 470 3.45 26.33 15.83
CA SER A 470 2.90 27.09 14.71
C SER A 470 2.99 26.33 13.40
N TYR A 471 4.08 25.59 13.15
CA TYR A 471 4.21 24.71 11.99
C TYR A 471 3.11 23.63 11.98
N HIS A 472 2.96 22.86 13.05
CA HIS A 472 1.97 21.78 13.12
C HIS A 472 0.53 22.28 13.15
N ARG A 473 0.27 23.44 13.79
CA ARG A 473 -1.01 24.14 13.73
C ARG A 473 -1.39 24.47 12.29
N GLY A 474 -0.44 24.97 11.50
CA GLY A 474 -0.64 25.21 10.08
C GLY A 474 -0.94 23.94 9.29
N VAL A 475 -0.21 22.85 9.56
CA VAL A 475 -0.48 21.55 8.92
C VAL A 475 -1.88 21.04 9.25
N ALA A 476 -2.30 21.09 10.53
CA ALA A 476 -3.63 20.65 10.94
C ALA A 476 -4.74 21.52 10.32
N ARG A 477 -4.60 22.85 10.34
CA ARG A 477 -5.55 23.76 9.71
C ARG A 477 -5.70 23.50 8.22
N HIS A 478 -4.59 23.35 7.50
CA HIS A 478 -4.61 23.04 6.08
C HIS A 478 -5.32 21.70 5.81
N TYR A 479 -5.03 20.65 6.61
CA TYR A 479 -5.68 19.35 6.48
C TYR A 479 -7.20 19.43 6.59
N TYR A 480 -7.72 20.30 7.50
CA TYR A 480 -9.15 20.51 7.69
C TYR A 480 -9.74 21.62 6.80
N GLY A 481 -8.98 22.14 5.84
CA GLY A 481 -9.44 23.09 4.81
C GLY A 481 -9.35 24.57 5.18
N ASP A 482 -8.83 24.93 6.36
CA ASP A 482 -8.55 26.31 6.74
C ASP A 482 -7.19 26.74 6.18
N VAL A 483 -7.17 27.07 4.88
CA VAL A 483 -5.94 27.43 4.16
C VAL A 483 -5.38 28.77 4.63
N ASP A 484 -6.24 29.78 4.84
CA ASP A 484 -5.80 31.11 5.30
C ASP A 484 -5.20 31.05 6.70
N GLY A 485 -5.89 30.34 7.61
CA GLY A 485 -5.36 30.12 8.97
C GLY A 485 -4.07 29.29 8.98
N ALA A 486 -3.87 28.38 8.04
CA ALA A 486 -2.62 27.64 7.88
C ALA A 486 -1.47 28.57 7.46
N ILE A 487 -1.69 29.42 6.46
CA ILE A 487 -0.71 30.42 5.99
C ILE A 487 -0.29 31.36 7.13
N GLU A 488 -1.26 31.84 7.91
CA GLU A 488 -0.97 32.69 9.06
C GLU A 488 -0.12 31.96 10.13
N ALA A 489 -0.44 30.69 10.40
CA ALA A 489 0.30 29.89 11.36
C ALA A 489 1.74 29.66 10.89
N TRP A 490 1.97 29.30 9.62
CA TRP A 490 3.32 29.12 9.08
C TRP A 490 4.11 30.41 9.04
N LYS A 491 3.51 31.56 8.76
CA LYS A 491 4.18 32.87 8.87
C LYS A 491 4.68 33.17 10.30
N ARG A 492 3.93 32.70 11.32
CA ARG A 492 4.37 32.83 12.72
C ARG A 492 5.53 31.90 13.08
N SER A 493 5.81 30.87 12.29
CA SER A 493 7.01 30.04 12.45
C SER A 493 8.32 30.79 12.11
N GLY A 494 8.23 31.98 11.53
CA GLY A 494 9.37 32.83 11.16
C GLY A 494 10.18 32.24 10.00
N ASP A 495 11.49 32.50 10.03
CA ASP A 495 12.43 32.05 9.01
C ASP A 495 12.77 30.54 9.19
N ASN A 496 11.72 29.72 9.16
CA ASN A 496 11.80 28.28 9.38
C ASN A 496 11.63 27.54 8.05
N PRO A 497 12.58 26.70 7.60
CA PRO A 497 12.56 26.10 6.27
C PRO A 497 11.36 25.19 6.02
N TRP A 498 10.86 24.51 7.04
CA TRP A 498 9.70 23.62 6.93
C TRP A 498 8.41 24.41 6.67
N ALA A 499 8.23 25.52 7.41
CA ALA A 499 7.09 26.41 7.23
C ALA A 499 7.18 27.19 5.90
N LEU A 500 8.38 27.65 5.55
CA LEU A 500 8.63 28.33 4.26
C LEU A 500 8.31 27.43 3.08
N ARG A 501 8.70 26.14 3.13
CA ARG A 501 8.30 25.18 2.09
C ARG A 501 6.78 25.06 1.97
N ASN A 502 6.06 24.98 3.09
CA ASN A 502 4.60 24.88 3.07
C ASN A 502 3.96 26.16 2.50
N LEU A 503 4.50 27.34 2.85
CA LEU A 503 4.07 28.61 2.26
C LEU A 503 4.32 28.64 0.75
N GLY A 504 5.49 28.22 0.27
CA GLY A 504 5.80 28.13 -1.15
C GLY A 504 4.83 27.22 -1.90
N LEU A 505 4.55 26.03 -1.34
CA LEU A 505 3.63 25.06 -1.94
C LEU A 505 2.19 25.59 -2.06
N VAL A 506 1.69 26.27 -1.02
CA VAL A 506 0.29 26.68 -0.93
C VAL A 506 0.02 28.01 -1.62
N THR A 507 0.95 28.95 -1.55
CA THR A 507 0.81 30.28 -2.16
C THR A 507 1.29 30.36 -3.61
N GLY A 508 2.18 29.45 -4.02
CA GLY A 508 2.88 29.51 -5.30
C GLY A 508 3.99 30.55 -5.35
N ASP A 509 4.30 31.25 -4.26
CA ASP A 509 5.39 32.24 -4.21
C ASP A 509 6.75 31.54 -4.06
N LEU A 510 7.51 31.56 -5.14
CA LEU A 510 8.82 30.92 -5.24
C LEU A 510 9.83 31.46 -4.23
N SER A 511 9.67 32.70 -3.74
CA SER A 511 10.60 33.28 -2.78
C SER A 511 10.67 32.50 -1.47
N TYR A 512 9.56 31.89 -1.06
CA TYR A 512 9.52 31.00 0.09
C TYR A 512 10.32 29.72 -0.15
N TYR A 513 10.19 29.10 -1.34
CA TYR A 513 10.99 27.92 -1.70
C TYR A 513 12.49 28.24 -1.78
N GLU A 514 12.87 29.35 -2.43
CA GLU A 514 14.25 29.78 -2.53
C GLU A 514 14.87 29.95 -1.14
N ARG A 515 14.14 30.64 -0.23
CA ARG A 515 14.61 30.83 1.14
C ARG A 515 14.71 29.51 1.91
N ALA A 516 13.75 28.59 1.73
CA ALA A 516 13.80 27.26 2.36
C ALA A 516 15.02 26.45 1.87
N VAL A 517 15.31 26.48 0.56
CA VAL A 517 16.48 25.81 -0.03
C VAL A 517 17.79 26.44 0.46
N GLU A 518 17.88 27.76 0.60
CA GLU A 518 19.06 28.43 1.20
C GLU A 518 19.35 27.92 2.62
N LEU A 519 18.30 27.65 3.41
CA LEU A 519 18.42 27.14 4.78
C LEU A 519 18.71 25.63 4.85
N LEU A 520 18.25 24.87 3.87
CA LEU A 520 18.41 23.40 3.78
C LEU A 520 18.84 22.95 2.37
N PRO A 521 20.01 23.38 1.88
CA PRO A 521 20.42 23.11 0.48
C PRO A 521 20.67 21.64 0.16
N GLY A 522 20.91 20.81 1.19
CA GLY A 522 21.13 19.37 1.03
C GLY A 522 19.87 18.50 1.10
N LEU A 523 18.71 19.09 1.39
CA LEU A 523 17.46 18.33 1.48
C LEU A 523 16.88 18.11 0.09
N VAL A 524 17.23 16.99 -0.53
CA VAL A 524 16.84 16.65 -1.92
C VAL A 524 15.34 16.78 -2.17
N PRO A 525 14.41 16.26 -1.36
CA PRO A 525 12.97 16.43 -1.60
C PRO A 525 12.55 17.90 -1.71
N LEU A 526 13.12 18.79 -0.89
CA LEU A 526 12.83 20.22 -0.93
C LEU A 526 13.35 20.86 -2.23
N VAL A 527 14.58 20.54 -2.61
CA VAL A 527 15.18 21.06 -3.85
C VAL A 527 14.38 20.60 -5.07
N VAL A 528 13.94 19.32 -5.09
CA VAL A 528 13.10 18.77 -6.17
C VAL A 528 11.77 19.54 -6.28
N GLU A 529 11.07 19.78 -5.16
CA GLU A 529 9.83 20.56 -5.17
C GLU A 529 10.05 22.01 -5.62
N ALA A 530 11.10 22.66 -5.13
CA ALA A 530 11.42 24.06 -5.46
C ALA A 530 11.74 24.21 -6.95
N VAL A 531 12.58 23.33 -7.50
CA VAL A 531 12.94 23.35 -8.93
C VAL A 531 11.73 23.06 -9.80
N ALA A 532 10.91 22.06 -9.44
CA ALA A 532 9.70 21.72 -10.19
C ALA A 532 8.72 22.91 -10.22
N ALA A 533 8.48 23.58 -9.08
CA ALA A 533 7.63 24.76 -8.99
C ALA A 533 8.18 25.94 -9.81
N ALA A 534 9.51 26.11 -9.82
CA ALA A 534 10.15 27.14 -10.63
C ALA A 534 10.05 26.84 -12.12
N LEU A 535 10.24 25.59 -12.56
CA LEU A 535 10.03 25.19 -13.96
C LEU A 535 8.60 25.45 -14.45
N ASP A 536 7.61 25.32 -13.58
CA ASP A 536 6.22 25.60 -13.94
C ASP A 536 5.91 27.10 -14.16
N SER A 537 6.76 28.02 -13.71
CA SER A 537 6.46 29.46 -13.68
C SER A 537 7.60 30.40 -14.07
N ASP A 538 8.85 30.08 -13.77
CA ASP A 538 10.02 30.92 -13.97
C ASP A 538 11.29 30.10 -14.19
N VAL A 539 11.58 29.79 -15.45
CA VAL A 539 12.71 28.95 -15.85
C VAL A 539 14.08 29.51 -15.44
N VAL A 540 14.20 30.83 -15.31
CA VAL A 540 15.46 31.49 -14.87
C VAL A 540 15.70 31.22 -13.38
N ARG A 541 14.66 31.24 -12.57
CA ARG A 541 14.75 30.83 -11.15
C ARG A 541 15.07 29.35 -11.02
N ALA A 542 14.49 28.51 -11.87
CA ALA A 542 14.82 27.08 -11.92
C ALA A 542 16.30 26.83 -12.22
N GLU A 543 16.89 27.56 -13.19
CA GLU A 543 18.32 27.47 -13.51
C GLU A 543 19.19 27.76 -12.29
N ARG A 544 18.91 28.85 -11.57
CA ARG A 544 19.67 29.23 -10.34
C ARG A 544 19.57 28.16 -9.25
N LEU A 545 18.39 27.59 -9.05
CA LEU A 545 18.21 26.49 -8.09
C LEU A 545 18.98 25.24 -8.51
N LEU A 546 19.03 24.93 -9.81
CA LEU A 546 19.76 23.79 -10.36
C LEU A 546 21.28 23.92 -10.30
N GLU A 547 21.84 25.15 -10.32
CA GLU A 547 23.30 25.40 -10.25
C GLU A 547 23.95 24.78 -9.01
N HIS A 548 23.25 24.81 -7.88
CA HIS A 548 23.75 24.33 -6.59
C HIS A 548 23.02 23.08 -6.07
N ALA A 549 22.16 22.48 -6.91
CA ALA A 549 21.36 21.32 -6.51
C ALA A 549 22.23 20.07 -6.32
N PRO A 550 21.92 19.20 -5.34
CA PRO A 550 22.60 17.95 -5.12
C PRO A 550 22.60 17.03 -6.35
N ASP A 551 23.56 16.13 -6.42
CA ASP A 551 23.55 15.06 -7.44
C ASP A 551 22.59 13.95 -7.02
N ASP A 552 21.41 13.95 -7.63
CA ASP A 552 20.34 13.00 -7.37
C ASP A 552 19.58 12.72 -8.67
N PRO A 553 19.17 11.48 -8.97
CA PRO A 553 18.46 11.14 -10.20
C PRO A 553 17.17 11.94 -10.44
N ARG A 554 16.46 12.35 -9.38
CA ARG A 554 15.25 13.19 -9.48
C ARG A 554 15.60 14.59 -9.97
N ILE A 555 16.73 15.12 -9.52
CA ILE A 555 17.24 16.43 -9.96
C ILE A 555 17.80 16.34 -11.39
N GLN A 556 18.48 15.24 -11.73
CA GLN A 556 18.90 15.00 -13.13
C GLN A 556 17.71 14.98 -14.08
N LEU A 557 16.58 14.37 -13.68
CA LEU A 557 15.34 14.42 -14.47
C LEU A 557 14.82 15.86 -14.65
N LEU A 558 14.90 16.72 -13.64
CA LEU A 558 14.51 18.13 -13.72
C LEU A 558 15.49 18.92 -14.61
N ARG A 559 16.78 18.57 -14.65
CA ARG A 559 17.73 19.13 -15.63
C ARG A 559 17.38 18.77 -17.06
N VAL A 560 16.90 17.55 -17.31
CA VAL A 560 16.36 17.15 -18.62
C VAL A 560 15.18 18.03 -19.01
N ARG A 561 14.21 18.20 -18.09
CA ARG A 561 13.06 19.08 -18.31
C ARG A 561 13.49 20.52 -18.60
N HIS A 562 14.40 21.09 -17.80
CA HIS A 562 14.94 22.43 -17.99
C HIS A 562 15.58 22.59 -19.37
N ALA A 563 16.42 21.65 -19.79
CA ALA A 563 17.08 21.68 -21.10
C ALA A 563 16.06 21.70 -22.25
N LEU A 564 15.00 20.91 -22.17
CA LEU A 564 13.92 20.90 -23.18
C LEU A 564 13.17 22.25 -23.20
N GLU A 565 12.83 22.80 -22.04
CA GLU A 565 12.08 24.07 -21.94
C GLU A 565 12.93 25.29 -22.35
N THR A 566 14.26 25.21 -22.25
CA THR A 566 15.20 26.25 -22.71
C THR A 566 15.66 26.07 -24.16
N GLY A 567 15.16 25.02 -24.85
CA GLY A 567 15.45 24.78 -26.26
C GLY A 567 16.81 24.13 -26.53
N ASP A 568 17.34 23.36 -25.58
CA ASP A 568 18.55 22.53 -25.72
C ASP A 568 18.21 21.03 -25.68
N PRO A 569 17.56 20.49 -26.73
CA PRO A 569 17.23 19.06 -26.77
C PRO A 569 18.45 18.14 -26.84
N ALA A 570 19.62 18.66 -27.27
CA ALA A 570 20.85 17.87 -27.29
C ALA A 570 21.34 17.58 -25.86
N ALA A 571 21.39 18.59 -25.00
CA ALA A 571 21.73 18.40 -23.59
C ALA A 571 20.71 17.48 -22.87
N ALA A 572 19.42 17.62 -23.16
CA ALA A 572 18.39 16.73 -22.62
C ALA A 572 18.60 15.28 -23.03
N HIS A 573 18.88 15.05 -24.31
CA HIS A 573 19.18 13.71 -24.84
C HIS A 573 20.43 13.11 -24.20
N ASP A 574 21.52 13.89 -24.07
CA ASP A 574 22.77 13.42 -23.50
C ASP A 574 22.62 12.99 -22.04
N LEU A 575 21.86 13.75 -21.25
CA LEU A 575 21.51 13.39 -19.87
C LEU A 575 20.72 12.06 -19.81
N LEU A 576 19.73 11.88 -20.67
CA LEU A 576 18.93 10.67 -20.73
C LEU A 576 19.77 9.47 -21.24
N ALA A 577 20.64 9.69 -22.22
CA ALA A 577 21.51 8.65 -22.78
C ALA A 577 22.59 8.17 -21.79
N ALA A 578 23.02 9.06 -20.88
CA ALA A 578 23.92 8.69 -19.78
C ALA A 578 23.29 7.71 -18.78
N GLY A 579 21.96 7.61 -18.75
CA GLY A 579 21.20 6.69 -17.92
C GLY A 579 20.78 7.29 -16.57
N ILE A 580 19.49 7.58 -16.42
CA ILE A 580 18.89 8.05 -15.17
C ILE A 580 18.17 6.88 -14.49
N GLN A 581 18.57 6.51 -13.28
CA GLN A 581 17.91 5.46 -12.48
C GLN A 581 17.06 6.09 -11.38
N LEU A 582 15.78 6.31 -11.68
CA LEU A 582 14.82 6.77 -10.67
C LEU A 582 14.37 5.58 -9.82
N ALA A 583 14.75 5.51 -8.56
CA ALA A 583 14.26 4.49 -7.63
C ALA A 583 12.74 4.63 -7.38
N THR A 584 12.21 5.83 -7.46
CA THR A 584 10.85 6.22 -7.10
C THR A 584 9.93 6.43 -8.30
N VAL A 585 10.10 5.67 -9.39
CA VAL A 585 9.15 5.72 -10.53
C VAL A 585 7.75 5.40 -10.00
N ARG A 586 6.83 6.35 -10.25
CA ARG A 586 5.43 6.20 -9.83
C ARG A 586 4.66 5.36 -10.84
N GLU A 587 3.81 4.45 -10.32
CA GLU A 587 2.86 3.72 -11.14
C GLU A 587 1.97 4.69 -11.94
N GLY A 588 1.78 4.40 -13.22
CA GLY A 588 1.02 5.25 -14.15
C GLY A 588 1.79 6.46 -14.67
N ALA A 589 2.97 6.80 -14.12
CA ALA A 589 3.84 7.84 -14.64
C ALA A 589 4.96 7.23 -15.51
N ASN A 590 5.34 7.95 -16.56
CA ASN A 590 6.40 7.51 -17.48
C ASN A 590 7.28 8.69 -17.93
N PRO A 591 7.86 9.46 -16.98
CA PRO A 591 8.54 10.71 -17.31
C PRO A 591 9.78 10.50 -18.19
N LEU A 592 10.55 9.44 -17.95
CA LEU A 592 11.77 9.15 -18.71
C LEU A 592 11.48 8.89 -20.19
N ARG A 593 10.45 8.08 -20.49
CA ARG A 593 9.99 7.87 -21.86
C ARG A 593 9.46 9.17 -22.48
N HIS A 594 8.65 9.92 -21.74
CA HIS A 594 8.08 11.19 -22.21
C HIS A 594 9.18 12.16 -22.63
N TYR A 595 10.18 12.38 -21.80
CA TYR A 595 11.29 13.29 -22.13
C TYR A 595 12.21 12.74 -23.22
N TRP A 596 12.42 11.41 -23.29
CA TRP A 596 13.15 10.82 -24.40
C TRP A 596 12.49 11.12 -25.75
N VAL A 597 11.19 10.86 -25.86
CA VAL A 597 10.43 11.13 -27.08
C VAL A 597 10.48 12.62 -27.43
N ALA A 598 10.26 13.50 -26.47
CA ALA A 598 10.30 14.94 -26.68
C ALA A 598 11.68 15.43 -27.16
N ALA A 599 12.77 14.89 -26.61
CA ALA A 599 14.13 15.22 -27.07
C ALA A 599 14.40 14.73 -28.50
N GLU A 600 13.98 13.50 -28.83
CA GLU A 600 14.13 12.94 -30.19
C GLU A 600 13.33 13.72 -31.24
N GLU A 601 12.10 14.08 -30.92
CA GLU A 601 11.26 14.93 -31.80
C GLU A 601 11.90 16.29 -32.05
N ALA A 602 12.39 16.95 -30.99
CA ALA A 602 13.05 18.25 -31.10
C ALA A 602 14.37 18.21 -31.88
N LEU A 603 15.09 17.07 -31.84
CA LEU A 603 16.31 16.82 -32.63
C LEU A 603 16.02 16.40 -34.07
N GLY A 604 14.75 16.12 -34.43
CA GLY A 604 14.38 15.57 -35.74
C GLY A 604 14.89 14.14 -35.95
N THR A 605 15.06 13.39 -34.86
CA THR A 605 15.50 11.98 -34.84
C THR A 605 14.39 11.07 -34.28
N ALA A 606 14.53 9.76 -34.42
CA ALA A 606 13.52 8.81 -33.97
C ALA A 606 14.18 7.55 -33.41
N ARG A 607 15.15 7.74 -32.53
CA ARG A 607 15.81 6.62 -31.86
C ARG A 607 14.80 5.93 -30.92
N PRO A 608 14.83 4.59 -30.84
CA PRO A 608 13.92 3.85 -30.00
C PRO A 608 14.10 4.23 -28.52
N VAL A 609 13.00 4.23 -27.77
CA VAL A 609 13.04 4.45 -26.32
C VAL A 609 13.81 3.31 -25.66
N PRO A 610 14.81 3.58 -24.83
CA PRO A 610 15.54 2.53 -24.12
C PRO A 610 14.59 1.64 -23.29
N PRO A 611 14.79 0.31 -23.28
CA PRO A 611 13.92 -0.62 -22.55
C PRO A 611 13.76 -0.26 -21.07
N GLN A 612 14.82 0.24 -20.42
CA GLN A 612 14.78 0.67 -19.02
C GLN A 612 13.85 1.87 -18.74
N TYR A 613 13.38 2.57 -19.77
CA TYR A 613 12.45 3.69 -19.69
C TYR A 613 11.01 3.33 -20.07
N GLN A 614 10.71 2.07 -20.33
CA GLN A 614 9.41 1.57 -20.79
C GLN A 614 8.49 1.18 -19.62
N PHE A 615 7.94 2.15 -18.90
CA PHE A 615 7.02 1.91 -17.77
C PHE A 615 5.53 2.07 -18.13
N GLY A 616 5.19 2.37 -19.38
CA GLY A 616 3.80 2.61 -19.78
C GLY A 616 2.98 1.32 -19.86
N MET A 617 2.01 1.13 -19.00
CA MET A 617 1.15 -0.05 -18.93
C MET A 617 -0.17 0.08 -19.71
N GLY A 618 -0.59 1.30 -20.02
CA GLY A 618 -1.86 1.58 -20.71
C GLY A 618 -1.84 1.53 -22.24
N GLY A 619 -0.67 1.44 -22.85
CA GLY A 619 -0.48 1.39 -24.32
C GLY A 619 -0.63 2.75 -25.01
N ILE A 620 0.32 3.03 -25.86
CA ILE A 620 0.82 4.07 -26.75
C ILE A 620 1.78 4.99 -26.06
#